data_d9689e147793b7c025b3afa6320460a6
#
_entry.id   d9689e147793b7c025b3afa6320460a6
#
_cell.length_a   1.000
_cell.length_b   1.000
_cell.length_c   1.000
_cell.angle_alpha   90.00
_cell.angle_beta   90.00
_cell.angle_gamma   90.00
#
_symmetry.space_group_name_H-M   'P 1'
#
loop_
_entity.id
_entity.type
_entity.pdbx_description
1 polymer ?
#
loop_
_entity_poly.entity_id
_entity_poly.type
_entity_poly.pdbx_seq_one_letter_code
_entity_poly.pdbx_strand_id
1 'polypeptide(L)'
;MREEIMPNESGNWVDACGTEDVEAEDVIRVDHKGRVLAIYRSPDDRYYATDGICTHEHALLSDGLVLDDIIECPKHNGRFDYRTGEAMGAPVCINLRTYPVRVVDGRVQVAVD
;
A
#
# COMPACT_ATOMS: atom_id res chain seq x y z
N MET A 1 17.01 -6.22 28.38
CA MET A 1 16.58 -5.24 28.06
C MET A 1 16.33 -5.20 26.67
N ARG A 2 15.90 -4.28 26.21
CA ARG A 2 15.59 -4.33 25.00
C ARG A 2 16.53 -3.57 24.27
N GLU A 3 16.84 -3.97 23.21
CA GLU A 3 17.70 -3.32 22.41
C GLU A 3 17.05 -2.16 21.87
N GLU A 4 17.73 -1.30 21.26
CA GLU A 4 17.11 -0.20 20.75
C GLU A 4 16.25 -0.59 19.65
N ILE A 5 15.16 0.09 19.50
CA ILE A 5 14.17 -0.20 18.53
C ILE A 5 14.19 0.89 17.50
N MET A 6 14.23 0.53 16.25
CA MET A 6 14.16 1.48 15.17
C MET A 6 12.85 2.23 15.25
N PRO A 7 12.81 3.49 14.86
CA PRO A 7 11.58 4.28 15.01
C PRO A 7 10.36 3.62 14.42
N ASN A 8 10.45 3.04 13.23
CA ASN A 8 9.26 2.45 12.65
C ASN A 8 9.07 1.01 13.10
N GLU A 9 9.84 0.54 14.09
CA GLU A 9 9.57 -0.75 14.70
C GLU A 9 8.99 -0.59 16.09
N SER A 10 8.88 0.63 16.56
CA SER A 10 8.59 0.85 17.95
C SER A 10 7.15 0.90 18.29
N GLY A 11 6.28 0.43 17.45
CA GLY A 11 4.96 0.26 17.95
C GLY A 11 3.83 0.78 17.15
N ASN A 12 4.09 1.40 16.03
CA ASN A 12 2.98 1.85 15.21
C ASN A 12 2.67 0.86 14.10
N TRP A 13 3.03 -0.39 14.32
CA TRP A 13 2.72 -1.45 13.38
C TRP A 13 1.28 -1.90 13.59
N VAL A 14 0.52 -1.87 12.51
CA VAL A 14 -0.87 -2.26 12.52
C VAL A 14 -1.00 -3.57 11.76
N ASP A 15 -1.75 -4.51 12.32
CA ASP A 15 -2.03 -5.77 11.65
C ASP A 15 -3.09 -5.48 10.60
N ALA A 16 -2.68 -5.42 9.34
CA ALA A 16 -3.59 -5.01 8.27
C ALA A 16 -4.41 -6.16 7.73
N CYS A 17 -3.77 -7.29 7.44
CA CYS A 17 -4.47 -8.41 6.82
C CYS A 17 -3.58 -9.64 6.86
N GLY A 18 -4.13 -10.78 6.45
CA GLY A 18 -3.34 -11.97 6.24
C GLY A 18 -2.67 -11.94 4.88
N THR A 19 -1.56 -12.66 4.75
CA THR A 19 -0.88 -12.75 3.47
C THR A 19 -1.78 -13.36 2.41
N GLU A 20 -2.72 -14.21 2.83
CA GLU A 20 -3.62 -14.88 1.88
C GLU A 20 -4.79 -14.01 1.48
N ASP A 21 -4.97 -12.86 2.13
CA ASP A 21 -6.09 -11.99 1.80
C ASP A 21 -5.84 -11.18 0.54
N VAL A 22 -4.61 -11.14 0.06
CA VAL A 22 -4.25 -10.41 -1.16
C VAL A 22 -3.68 -11.41 -2.13
N GLU A 23 -4.30 -11.52 -3.30
CA GLU A 23 -3.77 -12.42 -4.32
C GLU A 23 -2.58 -11.78 -5.01
N ALA A 24 -1.78 -12.60 -5.66
CA ALA A 24 -0.62 -12.08 -6.39
C ALA A 24 -1.08 -11.10 -7.45
N GLU A 25 -0.32 -10.02 -7.58
CA GLU A 25 -0.60 -8.97 -8.56
C GLU A 25 -2.01 -8.39 -8.33
N ASP A 26 -2.32 -8.07 -7.06
CA ASP A 26 -3.62 -7.55 -6.72
C ASP A 26 -3.48 -6.55 -5.57
N VAL A 27 -4.59 -5.94 -5.21
CA VAL A 27 -4.65 -4.89 -4.19
C VAL A 27 -5.95 -5.03 -3.41
N ILE A 28 -5.88 -4.76 -2.09
CA ILE A 28 -7.09 -4.71 -1.27
C ILE A 28 -7.10 -3.42 -0.46
N ARG A 29 -8.29 -3.05 0.01
CA ARG A 29 -8.47 -1.90 0.88
C ARG A 29 -8.45 -2.34 2.33
N VAL A 30 -7.76 -1.59 3.17
CA VAL A 30 -7.77 -1.80 4.61
C VAL A 30 -7.98 -0.44 5.27
N ASP A 31 -8.94 -0.36 6.16
CA ASP A 31 -9.21 0.88 6.87
C ASP A 31 -8.62 0.80 8.26
N HIS A 32 -8.00 1.88 8.71
CA HIS A 32 -7.45 1.95 10.05
C HIS A 32 -7.68 3.35 10.59
N LYS A 33 -8.56 3.44 11.59
CA LYS A 33 -8.82 4.70 12.30
C LYS A 33 -9.13 5.85 11.34
N GLY A 34 -9.99 5.58 10.39
CA GLY A 34 -10.41 6.60 9.44
C GLY A 34 -9.47 6.80 8.27
N ARG A 35 -8.33 6.12 8.25
CA ARG A 35 -7.38 6.20 7.15
C ARG A 35 -7.59 5.02 6.23
N VAL A 36 -7.68 5.27 4.94
CA VAL A 36 -7.85 4.22 3.95
C VAL A 36 -6.48 3.87 3.41
N LEU A 37 -6.14 2.59 3.48
CA LEU A 37 -4.87 2.08 2.99
C LEU A 37 -5.12 1.12 1.85
N ALA A 38 -4.16 1.04 0.94
CA ALA A 38 -4.15 0.03 -0.11
C ALA A 38 -2.98 -0.90 0.16
N ILE A 39 -3.25 -2.20 0.20
CA ILE A 39 -2.25 -3.22 0.44
C ILE A 39 -2.10 -4.00 -0.85
N TYR A 40 -0.86 -4.11 -1.33
CA TYR A 40 -0.56 -4.73 -2.61
C TYR A 40 0.28 -5.97 -2.42
N ARG A 41 0.07 -6.96 -3.28
CA ARG A 41 0.95 -8.11 -3.37
C ARG A 41 1.50 -8.13 -4.79
N SER A 42 2.81 -7.99 -4.92
CA SER A 42 3.43 -7.94 -6.24
C SER A 42 3.48 -9.33 -6.86
N PRO A 43 3.76 -9.42 -8.16
CA PRO A 43 3.85 -10.74 -8.81
C PRO A 43 4.91 -11.64 -8.18
N ASP A 44 5.95 -11.06 -7.56
CA ASP A 44 7.00 -11.85 -6.91
C ASP A 44 6.73 -12.00 -5.40
N ASP A 45 5.47 -11.85 -4.98
CA ASP A 45 5.02 -12.14 -3.63
C ASP A 45 5.62 -11.23 -2.57
N ARG A 46 5.85 -9.98 -2.91
CA ARG A 46 6.23 -8.96 -1.94
C ARG A 46 5.02 -8.09 -1.64
N TYR A 47 4.97 -7.54 -0.43
CA TYR A 47 3.83 -6.78 0.02
C TYR A 47 4.19 -5.32 0.21
N TYR A 48 3.29 -4.43 -0.19
CA TYR A 48 3.51 -2.99 -0.14
C TYR A 48 2.24 -2.32 0.32
N ALA A 49 2.36 -1.10 0.82
CA ALA A 49 1.20 -0.34 1.29
C ALA A 49 1.36 1.12 0.91
N THR A 50 0.25 1.72 0.46
CA THR A 50 0.20 3.15 0.17
C THR A 50 -1.09 3.70 0.76
N ASP A 51 -1.24 5.03 0.72
CA ASP A 51 -2.56 5.60 0.91
C ASP A 51 -3.49 4.98 -0.11
N GLY A 52 -4.73 4.76 0.28
CA GLY A 52 -5.69 4.05 -0.55
C GLY A 52 -6.51 4.92 -1.47
N ILE A 53 -6.33 6.24 -1.40
CA ILE A 53 -7.09 7.17 -2.21
C ILE A 53 -6.16 7.84 -3.20
N CYS A 54 -6.56 7.83 -4.46
CA CYS A 54 -5.76 8.41 -5.53
C CYS A 54 -5.54 9.90 -5.27
N THR A 55 -4.31 10.38 -5.49
CA THR A 55 -3.98 11.78 -5.25
C THR A 55 -4.61 12.71 -6.29
N HIS A 56 -5.00 12.17 -7.44
CA HIS A 56 -5.60 12.97 -8.50
C HIS A 56 -7.11 13.09 -8.31
N GLU A 57 -7.76 11.98 -8.00
CA GLU A 57 -9.20 11.94 -7.80
C GLU A 57 -9.46 11.21 -6.50
N HIS A 58 -10.63 11.36 -5.93
CA HIS A 58 -10.95 10.68 -4.69
C HIS A 58 -11.40 9.24 -4.93
N ALA A 59 -10.78 8.59 -5.90
CA ALA A 59 -11.10 7.22 -6.22
C ALA A 59 -10.31 6.27 -5.32
N LEU A 60 -10.87 5.11 -5.05
CA LEU A 60 -10.19 4.09 -4.26
C LEU A 60 -9.25 3.30 -5.15
N LEU A 61 -8.00 3.23 -4.77
CA LEU A 61 -7.03 2.47 -5.55
C LEU A 61 -7.34 0.98 -5.55
N SER A 62 -8.04 0.49 -4.52
CA SER A 62 -8.44 -0.91 -4.49
C SER A 62 -9.46 -1.26 -5.58
N ASP A 63 -10.08 -0.24 -6.19
CA ASP A 63 -10.96 -0.47 -7.32
C ASP A 63 -10.20 -0.42 -8.64
N GLY A 64 -8.92 -0.18 -8.60
CA GLY A 64 -8.09 -0.06 -9.79
C GLY A 64 -7.48 -1.37 -10.20
N LEU A 65 -6.46 -1.28 -11.04
CA LEU A 65 -5.86 -2.45 -11.65
C LEU A 65 -4.37 -2.48 -11.35
N VAL A 66 -3.90 -3.62 -10.86
CA VAL A 66 -2.48 -3.83 -10.61
C VAL A 66 -1.88 -4.50 -11.86
N LEU A 67 -0.82 -3.88 -12.38
CA LEU A 67 -0.07 -4.40 -13.52
C LEU A 67 1.39 -4.40 -13.12
N ASP A 68 1.92 -5.56 -12.82
CA ASP A 68 3.30 -5.69 -12.30
C ASP A 68 3.45 -4.83 -11.05
N ASP A 69 4.27 -3.80 -11.10
CA ASP A 69 4.54 -2.92 -9.96
C ASP A 69 3.77 -1.63 -10.02
N ILE A 70 2.76 -1.56 -10.88
CA ILE A 70 1.98 -0.34 -11.11
C ILE A 70 0.55 -0.54 -10.64
N ILE A 71 0.00 0.49 -10.00
CA ILE A 71 -1.42 0.56 -9.71
C ILE A 71 -2.02 1.61 -10.63
N GLU A 72 -3.03 1.22 -11.37
CA GLU A 72 -3.73 2.14 -12.25
C GLU A 72 -5.03 2.53 -11.58
N CYS A 73 -5.19 3.83 -11.35
CA CYS A 73 -6.39 4.39 -10.73
C CYS A 73 -7.58 4.14 -11.67
N PRO A 74 -8.75 3.79 -11.13
CA PRO A 74 -9.92 3.56 -11.99
C PRO A 74 -10.43 4.82 -12.66
N LYS A 75 -9.94 6.00 -12.24
CA LYS A 75 -10.36 7.24 -12.86
C LYS A 75 -9.24 7.80 -13.69
N HIS A 76 -9.50 8.00 -14.98
CA HIS A 76 -8.59 8.63 -15.92
C HIS A 76 -7.28 7.90 -16.10
N ASN A 77 -7.21 6.63 -15.66
CA ASN A 77 -6.04 5.78 -15.87
C ASN A 77 -4.74 6.36 -15.32
N GLY A 78 -4.83 7.09 -14.20
CA GLY A 78 -3.62 7.56 -13.53
C GLY A 78 -2.84 6.38 -12.98
N ARG A 79 -1.52 6.45 -13.05
CA ARG A 79 -0.66 5.33 -12.67
C ARG A 79 0.38 5.74 -11.65
N PHE A 80 0.66 4.82 -10.73
CA PHE A 80 1.69 5.01 -9.71
C PHE A 80 2.48 3.72 -9.57
N ASP A 81 3.76 3.86 -9.26
CA ASP A 81 4.56 2.72 -8.84
C ASP A 81 4.25 2.52 -7.35
N TYR A 82 3.57 1.44 -7.00
CA TYR A 82 3.14 1.28 -5.60
C TYR A 82 4.28 0.93 -4.67
N ARG A 83 5.44 0.55 -5.19
CA ARG A 83 6.59 0.27 -4.35
C ARG A 83 7.18 1.56 -3.80
N THR A 84 7.14 2.62 -4.55
CA THR A 84 7.76 3.89 -4.18
C THR A 84 6.75 5.01 -4.00
N GLY A 85 5.54 4.85 -4.51
CA GLY A 85 4.53 5.89 -4.51
C GLY A 85 4.65 6.86 -5.65
N GLU A 86 5.62 6.67 -6.55
CA GLU A 86 5.92 7.64 -7.58
C GLU A 86 4.79 7.75 -8.60
N ALA A 87 4.34 8.98 -8.87
CA ALA A 87 3.37 9.24 -9.92
C ALA A 87 4.05 9.06 -11.26
N MET A 88 3.38 8.32 -12.15
CA MET A 88 3.99 7.89 -13.40
C MET A 88 3.51 8.72 -14.59
N GLY A 89 3.19 9.98 -14.36
CA GLY A 89 2.83 10.87 -15.46
C GLY A 89 1.39 11.32 -15.38
N ALA A 90 1.04 12.26 -16.25
CA ALA A 90 -0.30 12.82 -16.27
C ALA A 90 -1.33 11.72 -16.44
N PRO A 91 -2.52 11.86 -15.83
CA PRO A 91 -2.99 13.03 -15.10
C PRO A 91 -2.51 13.11 -13.66
N VAL A 92 -1.77 12.10 -13.14
CA VAL A 92 -1.30 12.14 -11.77
C VAL A 92 0.07 12.79 -11.73
N CYS A 93 0.26 13.70 -10.77
CA CYS A 93 1.54 14.37 -10.60
C CYS A 93 1.95 14.46 -9.14
N ILE A 94 1.13 13.99 -8.22
CA ILE A 94 1.45 14.01 -6.80
C ILE A 94 1.65 12.56 -6.37
N ASN A 95 2.79 12.29 -5.76
CA ASN A 95 3.13 10.92 -5.36
C ASN A 95 2.21 10.44 -4.25
N LEU A 96 2.01 9.12 -4.20
CA LEU A 96 1.30 8.48 -3.12
C LEU A 96 2.21 8.37 -1.91
N ARG A 97 1.63 8.51 -0.73
CA ARG A 97 2.37 8.21 0.49
C ARG A 97 2.48 6.69 0.61
N THR A 98 3.68 6.21 0.90
CA THR A 98 3.92 4.78 1.13
C THR A 98 4.14 4.55 2.62
N TYR A 99 3.99 3.30 3.04
CA TYR A 99 4.15 2.90 4.42
C TYR A 99 5.03 1.67 4.48
N PRO A 100 5.92 1.58 5.47
CA PRO A 100 6.71 0.36 5.63
C PRO A 100 5.80 -0.84 5.90
N VAL A 101 6.20 -1.98 5.37
CA VAL A 101 5.44 -3.22 5.51
C VAL A 101 6.38 -4.32 5.98
N ARG A 102 5.86 -5.18 6.84
CA ARG A 102 6.57 -6.39 7.20
C ARG A 102 5.57 -7.54 7.27
N VAL A 103 6.07 -8.74 7.11
CA VAL A 103 5.24 -9.94 7.21
C VAL A 103 5.71 -10.74 8.40
N VAL A 104 4.79 -11.05 9.32
CA VAL A 104 5.10 -11.80 10.53
C VAL A 104 4.05 -12.87 10.69
N ASP A 105 4.47 -14.13 10.69
CA ASP A 105 3.57 -15.27 10.93
C ASP A 105 2.33 -15.24 10.05
N GLY A 106 2.53 -14.97 8.77
CA GLY A 106 1.41 -14.97 7.83
C GLY A 106 0.53 -13.73 7.88
N ARG A 107 0.97 -12.69 8.61
CA ARG A 107 0.20 -11.45 8.71
C ARG A 107 0.99 -10.31 8.09
N VAL A 108 0.29 -9.45 7.36
CA VAL A 108 0.86 -8.25 6.78
C VAL A 108 0.67 -7.13 7.79
N GLN A 109 1.77 -6.53 8.22
CA GLN A 109 1.72 -5.43 9.17
C GLN A 109 2.26 -4.18 8.50
N VAL A 110 1.65 -3.05 8.81
CA VAL A 110 1.97 -1.77 8.17
C VAL A 110 2.30 -0.76 9.26
N ALA A 111 3.38 -0.02 9.07
CA ALA A 111 3.74 1.04 10.00
C ALA A 111 3.04 2.31 9.56
N VAL A 112 2.02 2.72 10.31
CA VAL A 112 1.19 3.83 9.89
C VAL A 112 1.57 5.13 10.52
N ASP A 113 2.71 5.19 11.16
CA ASP A 113 3.06 6.48 11.63
C ASP A 113 4.32 6.63 12.26
#